data_a6fbc3fc3c2a8a312f308ea356760fba
#
_entry.id   a6fbc3fc3c2a8a312f308ea356760fba
#
_cell.length_a   1.000
_cell.length_b   1.000
_cell.length_c   1.000
_cell.angle_alpha   90.00
_cell.angle_beta   90.00
_cell.angle_gamma   90.00
#
_symmetry.space_group_name_H-M   'P 1'
#
loop_
_entity.id
_entity.type
_entity.pdbx_description
1 polymer ?
#
loop_
_entity_poly.entity_id
_entity_poly.type
_entity_poly.pdbx_seq_one_letter_code
_entity_poly.pdbx_strand_id
1 'polypeptide(L)'
;DGVIRSYPMKGTIDAALPDAEARLLEDYKERCEHYTIVDLIRNDLNRIADRVRVERFRYVEKIATLRGEILQTSSEIAGDLRSGWRQELGDLLFSLLPAGSISGAPKPATLRLIRDAEQCPRGYYTGVFGYFDGRDLDSAVMIRYIECENGRFYFRSGGGITVHSAPQQEYDEVVTKIYLPIP
;
A
#
# COMPACT_ATOMS: atom_id res chain seq x y z
N ASP A 1 22.72 2.10 2.84
CA ASP A 1 23.31 0.83 2.36
C ASP A 1 23.01 0.52 0.88
N GLY A 2 22.23 1.35 0.16
CA GLY A 2 21.89 1.11 -1.23
C GLY A 2 20.89 -0.03 -1.44
N VAL A 3 20.06 -0.33 -0.46
CA VAL A 3 18.98 -1.31 -0.56
C VAL A 3 17.65 -0.59 -0.43
N ILE A 4 16.78 -0.79 -1.42
CA ILE A 4 15.38 -0.38 -1.33
C ILE A 4 14.55 -1.53 -0.77
N ARG A 5 13.62 -1.22 0.13
CA ARG A 5 12.66 -2.18 0.67
C ARG A 5 11.24 -1.69 0.52
N SER A 6 10.32 -2.62 0.35
CA SER A 6 8.89 -2.34 0.37
C SER A 6 8.18 -3.40 1.21
N TYR A 7 7.20 -2.94 1.98
CA TYR A 7 6.47 -3.76 2.96
C TYR A 7 4.96 -3.76 2.62
N PRO A 8 4.54 -4.48 1.56
CA PRO A 8 3.12 -4.59 1.25
C PRO A 8 2.37 -5.34 2.34
N MET A 9 1.23 -4.79 2.71
CA MET A 9 0.32 -5.36 3.70
C MET A 9 -1.04 -5.63 3.07
N LYS A 10 -1.58 -6.83 3.28
CA LYS A 10 -2.91 -7.25 2.85
C LYS A 10 -3.47 -8.29 3.79
N GLY A 11 -4.76 -8.15 4.11
CA GLY A 11 -5.43 -9.03 5.05
C GLY A 11 -5.26 -8.57 6.49
N THR A 12 -6.38 -8.39 7.16
CA THR A 12 -6.44 -7.94 8.55
C THR A 12 -7.57 -8.69 9.25
N ILE A 13 -7.31 -9.13 10.47
CA ILE A 13 -8.32 -9.79 11.31
C ILE A 13 -8.15 -9.32 12.76
N ASP A 14 -9.24 -9.33 13.52
CA ASP A 14 -9.20 -9.08 14.97
C ASP A 14 -8.42 -10.20 15.66
N ALA A 15 -7.40 -9.84 16.41
CA ALA A 15 -6.54 -10.80 17.12
C ALA A 15 -7.27 -11.52 18.27
N ALA A 16 -8.40 -10.99 18.75
CA ALA A 16 -9.22 -11.62 19.78
C ALA A 16 -10.08 -12.79 19.29
N LEU A 17 -10.21 -12.96 17.97
CA LEU A 17 -10.98 -14.07 17.42
C LEU A 17 -10.27 -15.41 17.62
N PRO A 18 -11.03 -16.49 17.87
CA PRO A 18 -10.46 -17.83 17.91
C PRO A 18 -9.75 -18.17 16.60
N ASP A 19 -8.56 -18.74 16.71
CA ASP A 19 -7.72 -19.16 15.56
C ASP A 19 -7.48 -18.06 14.52
N ALA A 20 -7.42 -16.80 14.97
CA ALA A 20 -7.32 -15.62 14.09
C ALA A 20 -6.20 -15.73 13.06
N GLU A 21 -5.01 -16.18 13.49
CA GLU A 21 -3.85 -16.32 12.58
C GLU A 21 -4.11 -17.39 11.51
N ALA A 22 -4.59 -18.56 11.90
CA ALA A 22 -4.91 -19.64 10.95
C ALA A 22 -5.97 -19.16 9.94
N ARG A 23 -7.03 -18.55 10.42
CA ARG A 23 -8.11 -17.99 9.57
C ARG A 23 -7.58 -16.96 8.58
N LEU A 24 -6.73 -16.04 9.04
CA LEU A 24 -6.11 -15.03 8.18
C LEU A 24 -5.21 -15.68 7.10
N LEU A 25 -4.43 -16.67 7.47
CA LEU A 25 -3.52 -17.34 6.54
C LEU A 25 -4.25 -18.26 5.55
N GLU A 26 -5.38 -18.83 5.93
CA GLU A 26 -6.17 -19.74 5.09
C GLU A 26 -7.16 -18.99 4.17
N ASP A 27 -7.47 -17.72 4.44
CA ASP A 27 -8.37 -16.95 3.60
C ASP A 27 -7.87 -16.88 2.15
N TYR A 28 -8.68 -17.44 1.25
CA TYR A 28 -8.32 -17.55 -0.16
C TYR A 28 -8.28 -16.20 -0.86
N LYS A 29 -9.25 -15.32 -0.58
CA LYS A 29 -9.32 -13.97 -1.19
C LYS A 29 -8.09 -13.16 -0.78
N GLU A 30 -7.84 -13.07 0.52
CA GLU A 30 -6.70 -12.31 1.06
C GLU A 30 -5.36 -12.86 0.55
N ARG A 31 -5.26 -14.18 0.41
CA ARG A 31 -4.08 -14.82 -0.16
C ARG A 31 -3.85 -14.42 -1.62
N CYS A 32 -4.88 -14.47 -2.46
CA CYS A 32 -4.79 -14.08 -3.86
C CYS A 32 -4.43 -12.60 -4.02
N GLU A 33 -5.04 -11.73 -3.22
CA GLU A 33 -4.73 -10.29 -3.21
C GLU A 33 -3.29 -10.04 -2.77
N HIS A 34 -2.80 -10.77 -1.76
CA HIS A 34 -1.43 -10.64 -1.28
C HIS A 34 -0.39 -11.08 -2.33
N TYR A 35 -0.61 -12.20 -3.04
CA TYR A 35 0.24 -12.60 -4.16
C TYR A 35 0.28 -11.51 -5.25
N THR A 36 -0.88 -10.96 -5.59
CA THR A 36 -0.98 -9.92 -6.61
C THR A 36 -0.18 -8.67 -6.22
N ILE A 37 -0.33 -8.19 -4.99
CA ILE A 37 0.39 -6.97 -4.56
C ILE A 37 1.89 -7.18 -4.49
N VAL A 38 2.35 -8.35 -4.02
CA VAL A 38 3.78 -8.69 -4.00
C VAL A 38 4.36 -8.71 -5.40
N ASP A 39 3.66 -9.30 -6.38
CA ASP A 39 4.13 -9.31 -7.76
C ASP A 39 4.16 -7.91 -8.39
N LEU A 40 3.14 -7.10 -8.16
CA LEU A 40 3.12 -5.71 -8.61
C LEU A 40 4.29 -4.90 -8.07
N ILE A 41 4.61 -5.04 -6.78
CA ILE A 41 5.73 -4.33 -6.17
C ILE A 41 7.07 -4.86 -6.68
N ARG A 42 7.22 -6.16 -6.85
CA ARG A 42 8.42 -6.72 -7.49
C ARG A 42 8.66 -6.13 -8.88
N ASN A 43 7.60 -6.02 -9.68
CA ASN A 43 7.66 -5.41 -11.01
C ASN A 43 8.04 -3.93 -10.95
N ASP A 44 7.48 -3.17 -9.99
CA ASP A 44 7.86 -1.77 -9.81
C ASP A 44 9.32 -1.63 -9.39
N LEU A 45 9.78 -2.39 -8.41
CA LEU A 45 11.16 -2.33 -7.93
C LEU A 45 12.19 -2.77 -9.00
N ASN A 46 11.86 -3.74 -9.86
CA ASN A 46 12.72 -4.17 -10.96
C ASN A 46 13.04 -3.05 -11.98
N ARG A 47 12.29 -1.96 -11.97
CA ARG A 47 12.54 -0.80 -12.84
C ARG A 47 13.72 0.06 -12.34
N ILE A 48 13.99 0.03 -11.04
CA ILE A 48 14.93 0.94 -10.38
C ILE A 48 16.03 0.23 -9.58
N ALA A 49 15.90 -1.08 -9.37
CA ALA A 49 16.83 -1.86 -8.57
C ALA A 49 17.18 -3.18 -9.26
N ASP A 50 18.36 -3.68 -8.95
CA ASP A 50 18.83 -4.99 -9.38
C ASP A 50 18.55 -6.03 -8.28
N ARG A 51 18.58 -7.33 -8.62
CA ARG A 51 18.42 -8.46 -7.68
C ARG A 51 17.19 -8.34 -6.77
N VAL A 52 16.06 -7.93 -7.33
CA VAL A 52 14.80 -7.83 -6.58
C VAL A 52 14.37 -9.21 -6.09
N ARG A 53 14.14 -9.32 -4.79
CA ARG A 53 13.85 -10.57 -4.10
C ARG A 53 12.82 -10.37 -3.00
N VAL A 54 12.09 -11.45 -2.67
CA VAL A 54 11.21 -11.48 -1.51
C VAL A 54 12.00 -12.05 -0.34
N GLU A 55 12.32 -11.22 0.63
CA GLU A 55 13.07 -11.61 1.83
C GLU A 55 12.17 -12.40 2.79
N ARG A 56 10.95 -11.92 2.97
CA ARG A 56 9.95 -12.58 3.81
C ARG A 56 8.60 -12.52 3.11
N PHE A 57 7.91 -13.65 3.04
CA PHE A 57 6.63 -13.73 2.35
C PHE A 57 5.49 -14.00 3.32
N ARG A 58 4.47 -13.15 3.29
CA ARG A 58 3.17 -13.30 3.97
C ARG A 58 3.31 -13.73 5.44
N TYR A 59 4.18 -13.05 6.17
CA TYR A 59 4.32 -13.22 7.61
C TYR A 59 3.23 -12.42 8.34
N VAL A 60 2.85 -12.90 9.53
CA VAL A 60 1.83 -12.26 10.36
C VAL A 60 2.49 -11.30 11.34
N GLU A 61 1.95 -10.09 11.41
CA GLU A 61 2.31 -9.07 12.39
C GLU A 61 1.12 -8.79 13.29
N LYS A 62 1.38 -8.64 14.58
CA LYS A 62 0.42 -8.23 15.57
C LYS A 62 0.55 -6.73 15.82
N ILE A 63 -0.51 -5.98 15.61
CA ILE A 63 -0.53 -4.53 15.70
C ILE A 63 -1.51 -4.10 16.78
N ALA A 64 -1.03 -3.33 17.75
CA ALA A 64 -1.88 -2.70 18.75
C ALA A 64 -2.57 -1.47 18.13
N THR A 65 -3.87 -1.36 18.32
CA THR A 65 -4.68 -0.22 17.89
C THR A 65 -5.48 0.33 19.07
N LEU A 66 -6.07 1.50 18.90
CA LEU A 66 -6.95 2.08 19.93
C LEU A 66 -8.21 1.22 20.21
N ARG A 67 -8.58 0.34 19.29
CA ARG A 67 -9.78 -0.53 19.41
C ARG A 67 -9.44 -1.96 19.81
N GLY A 68 -8.17 -2.28 20.10
CA GLY A 68 -7.70 -3.61 20.39
C GLY A 68 -6.52 -4.02 19.49
N GLU A 69 -6.16 -5.28 19.52
CA GLU A 69 -5.08 -5.83 18.71
C GLU A 69 -5.64 -6.44 17.41
N ILE A 70 -4.91 -6.25 16.33
CA ILE A 70 -5.20 -6.88 15.04
C ILE A 70 -4.01 -7.70 14.58
N LEU A 71 -4.29 -8.74 13.79
CA LEU A 71 -3.27 -9.45 13.01
C LEU A 71 -3.34 -8.97 11.55
N GLN A 72 -2.19 -8.75 10.95
CA GLN A 72 -2.06 -8.34 9.57
C GLN A 72 -0.99 -9.15 8.86
N THR A 73 -1.22 -9.54 7.60
CA THR A 73 -0.17 -10.16 6.79
C THR A 73 0.65 -9.12 6.06
N SER A 74 1.97 -9.29 6.12
CA SER A 74 2.97 -8.44 5.46
C SER A 74 3.92 -9.28 4.63
N SER A 75 4.60 -8.67 3.68
CA SER A 75 5.78 -9.23 3.03
C SER A 75 6.89 -8.19 2.99
N GLU A 76 8.13 -8.64 2.91
CA GLU A 76 9.29 -7.79 2.72
C GLU A 76 9.91 -8.10 1.37
N ILE A 77 10.00 -7.07 0.51
CA ILE A 77 10.59 -7.16 -0.82
C ILE A 77 11.77 -6.20 -0.84
N ALA A 78 12.93 -6.69 -1.25
CA ALA A 78 14.15 -5.90 -1.30
C ALA A 78 14.75 -5.91 -2.70
N GLY A 79 15.48 -4.85 -3.03
CA GLY A 79 16.28 -4.73 -4.25
C GLY A 79 17.52 -3.89 -4.00
N ASP A 80 18.56 -4.11 -4.77
CA ASP A 80 19.81 -3.38 -4.63
C ASP A 80 19.81 -2.16 -5.58
N LEU A 81 19.88 -0.96 -5.02
CA LEU A 81 19.97 0.28 -5.78
C LEU A 81 21.37 0.44 -6.40
N ARG A 82 21.40 1.00 -7.59
CA ARG A 82 22.67 1.29 -8.28
C ARG A 82 23.47 2.38 -7.57
N SER A 83 24.75 2.41 -7.80
CA SER A 83 25.60 3.49 -7.28
C SER A 83 25.10 4.85 -7.78
N GLY A 84 25.13 5.87 -6.93
CA GLY A 84 24.64 7.21 -7.29
C GLY A 84 23.13 7.44 -7.04
N TRP A 85 22.40 6.48 -6.54
CA TRP A 85 20.97 6.57 -6.35
C TRP A 85 20.50 7.80 -5.54
N ARG A 86 21.35 8.32 -4.64
CA ARG A 86 20.97 9.50 -3.83
C ARG A 86 20.82 10.76 -4.67
N GLN A 87 21.64 10.91 -5.72
CA GLN A 87 21.56 12.02 -6.64
C GLN A 87 20.33 11.92 -7.55
N GLU A 88 19.84 10.71 -7.78
CA GLU A 88 18.70 10.40 -8.64
C GLU A 88 17.42 10.05 -7.85
N LEU A 89 17.41 10.33 -6.54
CA LEU A 89 16.33 9.91 -5.66
C LEU A 89 14.94 10.35 -6.15
N GLY A 90 14.83 11.58 -6.66
CA GLY A 90 13.59 12.09 -7.23
C GLY A 90 13.12 11.30 -8.44
N ASP A 91 14.00 11.00 -9.36
CA ASP A 91 13.70 10.24 -10.57
C ASP A 91 13.36 8.78 -10.26
N LEU A 92 14.04 8.18 -9.28
CA LEU A 92 13.72 6.85 -8.79
C LEU A 92 12.29 6.79 -8.21
N LEU A 93 11.93 7.73 -7.34
CA LEU A 93 10.57 7.83 -6.80
C LEU A 93 9.54 8.06 -7.90
N PHE A 94 9.82 8.96 -8.84
CA PHE A 94 8.93 9.24 -9.97
C PHE A 94 8.70 8.00 -10.85
N SER A 95 9.74 7.18 -11.03
CA SER A 95 9.65 5.93 -11.80
C SER A 95 8.73 4.89 -11.17
N LEU A 96 8.55 4.92 -9.86
CA LEU A 96 7.65 4.02 -9.13
C LEU A 96 6.18 4.47 -9.20
N LEU A 97 5.94 5.75 -9.49
CA LEU A 97 4.60 6.34 -9.48
C LEU A 97 3.85 6.15 -10.82
N PRO A 98 2.52 6.06 -10.77
CA PRO A 98 1.75 5.76 -9.57
C PRO A 98 2.06 4.35 -9.07
N ALA A 99 2.08 4.17 -7.75
CA ALA A 99 2.42 2.90 -7.12
C ALA A 99 1.53 1.76 -7.63
N GLY A 100 2.11 0.59 -7.89
CA GLY A 100 1.39 -0.58 -8.39
C GLY A 100 0.26 -1.02 -7.46
N SER A 101 0.47 -0.86 -6.14
CA SER A 101 -0.54 -1.12 -5.11
C SER A 101 -1.81 -0.27 -5.23
N ILE A 102 -1.69 0.90 -5.87
CA ILE A 102 -2.80 1.85 -6.06
C ILE A 102 -3.40 1.73 -7.45
N SER A 103 -2.54 1.59 -8.46
CA SER A 103 -2.97 1.57 -9.86
C SER A 103 -3.51 0.21 -10.30
N GLY A 104 -3.08 -0.87 -9.68
CA GLY A 104 -3.34 -2.22 -10.19
C GLY A 104 -2.58 -2.54 -11.47
N ALA A 105 -2.95 -3.63 -12.14
CA ALA A 105 -2.35 -4.07 -13.39
C ALA A 105 -3.41 -4.48 -14.41
N PRO A 106 -3.16 -4.24 -15.72
CA PRO A 106 -2.06 -3.46 -16.33
C PRO A 106 -2.21 -1.96 -16.05
N LYS A 107 -1.16 -1.31 -15.53
CA LYS A 107 -1.21 0.12 -15.14
C LYS A 107 -1.88 1.06 -16.16
N PRO A 108 -1.55 1.03 -17.47
CA PRO A 108 -2.16 1.97 -18.42
C PRO A 108 -3.66 1.81 -18.57
N ALA A 109 -4.19 0.60 -18.46
CA ALA A 109 -5.61 0.33 -18.57
C ALA A 109 -6.36 0.74 -17.31
N THR A 110 -5.85 0.35 -16.15
CA THR A 110 -6.46 0.66 -14.84
C THR A 110 -6.44 2.15 -14.54
N LEU A 111 -5.37 2.87 -14.88
CA LEU A 111 -5.31 4.33 -14.73
C LEU A 111 -6.35 5.06 -15.60
N ARG A 112 -6.65 4.55 -16.80
CA ARG A 112 -7.76 5.11 -17.62
C ARG A 112 -9.10 4.88 -16.93
N LEU A 113 -9.36 3.65 -16.48
CA LEU A 113 -10.61 3.33 -15.78
C LEU A 113 -10.81 4.18 -14.52
N ILE A 114 -9.75 4.35 -13.72
CA ILE A 114 -9.79 5.20 -12.53
C ILE A 114 -10.13 6.64 -12.89
N ARG A 115 -9.48 7.22 -13.89
CA ARG A 115 -9.73 8.58 -14.36
C ARG A 115 -11.16 8.75 -14.88
N ASP A 116 -11.65 7.76 -15.65
CA ASP A 116 -12.98 7.80 -16.24
C ASP A 116 -14.07 7.65 -15.15
N ALA A 117 -13.79 6.90 -14.09
CA ALA A 117 -14.71 6.72 -12.97
C ALA A 117 -14.74 7.92 -12.01
N GLU A 118 -13.59 8.47 -11.66
CA GLU A 118 -13.48 9.52 -10.65
C GLU A 118 -13.72 10.93 -11.22
N GLN A 119 -13.37 11.17 -12.48
CA GLN A 119 -13.54 12.44 -13.22
C GLN A 119 -12.98 13.69 -12.51
N CYS A 120 -12.14 13.50 -11.52
CA CYS A 120 -11.48 14.57 -10.76
C CYS A 120 -10.03 14.22 -10.42
N PRO A 121 -9.15 15.22 -10.25
CA PRO A 121 -7.78 15.00 -9.80
C PRO A 121 -7.77 14.47 -8.36
N ARG A 122 -6.89 13.53 -8.09
CA ARG A 122 -6.69 13.01 -6.73
C ARG A 122 -5.87 13.94 -5.81
N GLY A 123 -5.20 14.94 -6.38
CA GLY A 123 -4.30 15.80 -5.63
C GLY A 123 -3.17 14.99 -4.97
N TYR A 124 -3.03 15.11 -3.67
CA TYR A 124 -2.06 14.32 -2.90
C TYR A 124 -2.51 12.90 -2.61
N TYR A 125 -3.81 12.59 -2.77
CA TYR A 125 -4.32 11.25 -2.51
C TYR A 125 -3.68 10.22 -3.44
N THR A 126 -3.14 9.15 -2.87
CA THR A 126 -2.38 8.11 -3.55
C THR A 126 -1.01 8.55 -4.12
N GLY A 127 -0.57 9.75 -3.78
CA GLY A 127 0.80 10.18 -3.98
C GLY A 127 1.76 9.51 -2.98
N VAL A 128 2.96 10.05 -2.88
CA VAL A 128 3.97 9.59 -1.92
C VAL A 128 4.43 10.75 -1.06
N PHE A 129 4.67 10.50 0.20
CA PHE A 129 5.39 11.41 1.09
C PHE A 129 6.52 10.66 1.76
N GLY A 130 7.51 11.38 2.27
CA GLY A 130 8.63 10.74 2.95
C GLY A 130 9.53 11.74 3.65
N TYR A 131 10.45 11.19 4.41
CA TYR A 131 11.50 11.92 5.08
C TYR A 131 12.86 11.39 4.63
N PHE A 132 13.70 12.30 4.15
CA PHE A 132 15.07 12.00 3.74
C PHE A 132 16.04 12.75 4.63
N ASP A 133 16.88 12.04 5.36
CA ASP A 133 17.87 12.61 6.29
C ASP A 133 19.24 12.93 5.64
N GLY A 134 19.33 12.80 4.31
CA GLY A 134 20.56 12.94 3.54
C GLY A 134 21.27 11.60 3.32
N ARG A 135 20.86 10.54 4.00
CA ARG A 135 21.43 9.20 3.91
C ARG A 135 20.39 8.15 3.53
N ASP A 136 19.30 8.12 4.28
CA ASP A 136 18.24 7.13 4.14
C ASP A 136 16.89 7.84 3.91
N LEU A 137 15.99 7.20 3.17
CA LEU A 137 14.64 7.65 2.90
C LEU A 137 13.65 6.69 3.55
N ASP A 138 12.73 7.22 4.34
CA ASP A 138 11.51 6.54 4.73
C ASP A 138 10.32 7.19 4.05
N SER A 139 9.47 6.40 3.38
CA SER A 139 8.37 6.92 2.59
C SER A 139 7.16 6.00 2.60
N ALA A 140 5.98 6.60 2.39
CA ALA A 140 4.73 5.89 2.31
C ALA A 140 3.80 6.48 1.25
N VAL A 141 2.86 5.66 0.79
CA VAL A 141 1.76 6.12 -0.07
C VAL A 141 0.74 6.88 0.77
N MET A 142 0.31 8.04 0.29
CA MET A 142 -0.67 8.88 0.97
C MET A 142 -2.08 8.33 0.83
N ILE A 143 -2.45 7.52 1.81
CA ILE A 143 -3.81 6.99 1.99
C ILE A 143 -4.25 7.19 3.44
N ARG A 144 -5.56 7.30 3.68
CA ARG A 144 -6.10 7.46 5.05
C ARG A 144 -5.46 8.63 5.80
N TYR A 145 -5.57 9.81 5.24
CA TYR A 145 -5.04 11.04 5.83
C TYR A 145 -6.10 12.15 5.83
N ILE A 146 -5.85 13.18 6.61
CA ILE A 146 -6.69 14.38 6.66
C ILE A 146 -6.06 15.46 5.81
N GLU A 147 -6.83 15.96 4.86
CA GLU A 147 -6.49 17.10 4.02
C GLU A 147 -7.25 18.34 4.49
N CYS A 148 -6.56 19.46 4.53
CA CYS A 148 -7.20 20.77 4.78
C CYS A 148 -7.24 21.55 3.48
N GLU A 149 -8.44 21.80 2.97
CA GLU A 149 -8.67 22.58 1.77
C GLU A 149 -9.68 23.70 2.07
N ASN A 150 -9.30 24.96 1.84
CA ASN A 150 -10.13 26.12 2.08
C ASN A 150 -10.73 26.18 3.50
N GLY A 151 -9.94 25.78 4.53
CA GLY A 151 -10.36 25.76 5.93
C GLY A 151 -11.32 24.62 6.29
N ARG A 152 -11.57 23.69 5.38
CA ARG A 152 -12.34 22.47 5.65
C ARG A 152 -11.43 21.26 5.69
N PHE A 153 -11.76 20.32 6.58
CA PHE A 153 -11.01 19.08 6.73
C PHE A 153 -11.75 17.95 6.02
N TYR A 154 -11.00 17.19 5.23
CA TYR A 154 -11.49 16.02 4.49
C TYR A 154 -10.66 14.81 4.86
N PHE A 155 -11.31 13.71 5.23
CA PHE A 155 -10.62 12.45 5.39
C PHE A 155 -10.58 11.74 4.04
N ARG A 156 -9.38 11.51 3.51
CA ARG A 156 -9.16 10.81 2.24
C ARG A 156 -8.99 9.31 2.48
N SER A 157 -9.92 8.52 1.96
CA SER A 157 -9.91 7.06 2.04
C SER A 157 -10.40 6.45 0.73
N GLY A 158 -10.08 5.18 0.52
CA GLY A 158 -10.52 4.43 -0.65
C GLY A 158 -10.20 2.94 -0.50
N GLY A 159 -10.69 2.15 -1.43
CA GLY A 159 -10.50 0.71 -1.51
C GLY A 159 -9.99 0.26 -2.87
N GLY A 160 -9.55 -1.00 -2.96
CA GLY A 160 -9.17 -1.64 -4.21
C GLY A 160 -10.34 -2.38 -4.81
N ILE A 161 -10.74 -2.01 -6.01
CA ILE A 161 -11.85 -2.67 -6.72
C ILE A 161 -11.30 -3.75 -7.64
N THR A 162 -11.83 -4.95 -7.52
CA THR A 162 -11.50 -6.11 -8.35
C THR A 162 -12.74 -6.69 -9.00
N VAL A 163 -12.57 -7.66 -9.89
CA VAL A 163 -13.68 -8.39 -10.53
C VAL A 163 -14.58 -9.12 -9.51
N HIS A 164 -14.07 -9.41 -8.33
CA HIS A 164 -14.80 -10.09 -7.25
C HIS A 164 -15.39 -9.13 -6.22
N SER A 165 -15.20 -7.82 -6.39
CA SER A 165 -15.71 -6.82 -5.46
C SER A 165 -17.23 -6.70 -5.54
N ALA A 166 -17.88 -6.70 -4.37
CA ALA A 166 -19.28 -6.36 -4.21
C ALA A 166 -19.40 -4.89 -3.77
N PRO A 167 -20.10 -4.01 -4.51
CA PRO A 167 -20.08 -2.56 -4.25
C PRO A 167 -20.40 -2.16 -2.82
N GLN A 168 -21.39 -2.80 -2.20
CA GLN A 168 -21.78 -2.47 -0.82
C GLN A 168 -20.68 -2.88 0.17
N GLN A 169 -20.05 -4.05 -0.01
CA GLN A 169 -18.98 -4.52 0.87
C GLN A 169 -17.75 -3.62 0.78
N GLU A 170 -17.36 -3.20 -0.42
CA GLU A 170 -16.25 -2.28 -0.62
C GLU A 170 -16.53 -0.90 0.01
N TYR A 171 -17.77 -0.40 -0.12
CA TYR A 171 -18.17 0.84 0.51
C TYR A 171 -18.10 0.73 2.05
N ASP A 172 -18.64 -0.33 2.63
CA ASP A 172 -18.63 -0.57 4.07
C ASP A 172 -17.19 -0.71 4.59
N GLU A 173 -16.31 -1.35 3.82
CA GLU A 173 -14.89 -1.46 4.14
C GLU A 173 -14.21 -0.08 4.17
N VAL A 174 -14.48 0.79 3.17
CA VAL A 174 -13.95 2.15 3.15
C VAL A 174 -14.43 2.95 4.35
N VAL A 175 -15.72 2.88 4.69
CA VAL A 175 -16.30 3.57 5.84
C VAL A 175 -15.69 3.08 7.15
N THR A 176 -15.52 1.77 7.30
CA THR A 176 -14.90 1.16 8.50
C THR A 176 -13.45 1.62 8.70
N LYS A 177 -12.75 1.92 7.63
CA LYS A 177 -11.37 2.42 7.65
C LYS A 177 -11.26 3.91 8.00
N ILE A 178 -12.37 4.64 8.09
CA ILE A 178 -12.39 6.05 8.49
C ILE A 178 -12.38 6.12 10.01
N TYR A 179 -11.22 6.34 10.58
CA TYR A 179 -11.05 6.62 12.01
C TYR A 179 -9.90 7.60 12.23
N LEU A 180 -10.03 8.43 13.24
CA LEU A 180 -8.96 9.32 13.65
C LEU A 180 -8.10 8.58 14.69
N PRO A 181 -6.78 8.47 14.48
CA PRO A 181 -5.87 7.90 15.47
C PRO A 181 -5.55 8.95 16.56
N ILE A 182 -6.60 9.50 17.18
CA ILE A 182 -6.48 10.46 18.29
C ILE A 182 -6.58 9.65 19.57
N PRO A 183 -5.62 9.82 20.51
CA PRO A 183 -5.65 9.15 21.80
C PRO A 183 -6.84 9.60 22.65
#